data_231bc7d063ff096ab713bc747f4ff763
#
_entry.id   231bc7d063ff096ab713bc747f4ff763
#
_cell.length_a   1.000
_cell.length_b   1.000
_cell.length_c   1.000
_cell.angle_alpha   90.00
_cell.angle_beta   90.00
_cell.angle_gamma   90.00
#
_symmetry.space_group_name_H-M   'P 1'
#
loop_
_entity.id
_entity.type
_entity.pdbx_description
1 polymer ?
#
loop_
_entity_poly.entity_id
_entity_poly.type
_entity_poly.pdbx_seq_one_letter_code
_entity_poly.pdbx_strand_id
1 'polypeptide(L)'
;QETGWDSPEFYQHLASVMMEARELGMGVDLNNGSGWPTGGPQVALEDGLRQLLHSERIVHGPSRANFELSAPAMPVATFGAGALGMLGNIPMQTFVPDARELVAVVAGRVTNNERSWQPWNFLDQVTLVPESVRVITDAVSENRLVWDVPPGEWAITTLWQLPGGELIAGGYAHPKPGYVVDHLDASRMRANQDYLFREATGLSPYFGNPLRAFF
;
A
#
# COMPACT_ATOMS: atom_id res chain seq x y z
N GLN A 1 14.31 27.25 -15.59
CA GLN A 1 13.29 26.22 -15.88
C GLN A 1 13.65 25.01 -15.03
N GLU A 2 12.81 24.66 -14.05
CA GLU A 2 13.07 23.47 -13.23
C GLU A 2 12.88 22.23 -14.11
N THR A 3 13.90 21.39 -14.16
CA THR A 3 13.88 20.13 -14.89
C THR A 3 13.05 19.14 -14.07
N GLY A 4 11.78 19.01 -14.41
CA GLY A 4 10.89 18.07 -13.74
C GLY A 4 11.26 16.62 -14.06
N TRP A 5 11.02 15.72 -13.09
CA TRP A 5 11.15 14.29 -13.34
C TRP A 5 10.26 13.87 -14.53
N ASP A 6 10.75 12.94 -15.34
CA ASP A 6 10.08 12.41 -16.53
C ASP A 6 9.93 13.40 -17.70
N SER A 7 10.58 14.56 -17.62
CA SER A 7 10.64 15.50 -18.75
C SER A 7 11.69 15.10 -19.78
N PRO A 8 11.57 15.53 -21.06
CA PRO A 8 12.61 15.31 -22.05
C PRO A 8 13.97 15.84 -21.62
N GLU A 9 14.00 16.99 -20.94
CA GLU A 9 15.23 17.62 -20.42
C GLU A 9 15.87 16.74 -19.34
N PHE A 10 15.08 16.12 -18.47
CA PHE A 10 15.57 15.17 -17.48
C PHE A 10 16.32 14.01 -18.14
N TYR A 11 15.74 13.41 -19.18
CA TYR A 11 16.38 12.30 -19.88
C TYR A 11 17.61 12.73 -20.70
N GLN A 12 17.65 13.94 -21.22
CA GLN A 12 18.85 14.50 -21.88
C GLN A 12 20.01 14.64 -20.90
N HIS A 13 19.74 15.16 -19.69
CA HIS A 13 20.76 15.24 -18.64
C HIS A 13 21.24 13.85 -18.22
N LEU A 14 20.29 12.92 -18.03
CA LEU A 14 20.61 11.55 -17.66
C LEU A 14 21.46 10.85 -18.72
N ALA A 15 21.15 11.03 -20.02
CA ALA A 15 21.96 10.51 -21.11
C ALA A 15 23.39 11.06 -21.08
N SER A 16 23.57 12.35 -20.77
CA SER A 16 24.91 12.95 -20.63
C SER A 16 25.69 12.32 -19.48
N VAL A 17 25.03 12.05 -18.33
CA VAL A 17 25.66 11.33 -17.21
C VAL A 17 26.05 9.90 -17.62
N MET A 18 25.19 9.21 -18.37
CA MET A 18 25.48 7.84 -18.85
C MET A 18 26.66 7.79 -19.80
N MET A 19 26.78 8.77 -20.71
CA MET A 19 27.92 8.84 -21.63
C MET A 19 29.22 9.06 -20.87
N GLU A 20 29.26 10.03 -19.99
CA GLU A 20 30.46 10.33 -19.19
C GLU A 20 30.85 9.15 -18.29
N ALA A 21 29.88 8.54 -17.60
CA ALA A 21 30.15 7.36 -16.78
C ALA A 21 30.75 6.21 -17.60
N ARG A 22 30.28 6.01 -18.83
CA ARG A 22 30.81 4.98 -19.72
C ARG A 22 32.27 5.27 -20.10
N GLU A 23 32.61 6.51 -20.42
CA GLU A 23 33.98 6.93 -20.77
C GLU A 23 34.93 6.76 -19.58
N LEU A 24 34.45 7.03 -18.39
CA LEU A 24 35.23 6.88 -17.16
C LEU A 24 35.23 5.44 -16.59
N GLY A 25 34.56 4.49 -17.23
CA GLY A 25 34.48 3.10 -16.76
C GLY A 25 33.67 2.96 -15.45
N MET A 26 32.78 3.90 -15.16
CA MET A 26 31.91 3.89 -13.98
C MET A 26 30.62 3.12 -14.27
N GLY A 27 30.06 2.48 -13.23
CA GLY A 27 28.70 1.96 -13.26
C GLY A 27 27.70 2.95 -12.68
N VAL A 28 26.48 2.95 -13.21
CA VAL A 28 25.38 3.78 -12.75
C VAL A 28 24.24 2.89 -12.28
N ASP A 29 23.68 3.20 -11.13
CA ASP A 29 22.46 2.59 -10.62
C ASP A 29 21.40 3.69 -10.49
N LEU A 30 20.18 3.43 -10.93
CA LEU A 30 19.09 4.40 -10.87
C LEU A 30 18.03 3.98 -9.87
N ASN A 31 17.36 4.96 -9.28
CA ASN A 31 16.13 4.71 -8.55
C ASN A 31 15.00 4.30 -9.52
N ASN A 32 14.22 3.31 -9.13
CA ASN A 32 13.12 2.77 -9.93
C ASN A 32 11.88 3.66 -9.84
N GLY A 33 11.96 4.85 -10.40
CA GLY A 33 10.88 5.83 -10.42
C GLY A 33 11.31 7.22 -9.93
N SER A 34 10.33 8.06 -9.65
CA SER A 34 10.54 9.46 -9.23
C SER A 34 10.98 9.62 -7.77
N GLY A 35 10.93 8.56 -7.01
CA GLY A 35 11.22 8.54 -5.57
C GLY A 35 11.10 7.13 -5.03
N TRP A 36 10.91 7.01 -3.72
CA TRP A 36 10.80 5.74 -3.03
C TRP A 36 9.54 5.71 -2.15
N PRO A 37 8.76 4.59 -2.10
CA PRO A 37 8.85 3.38 -2.95
C PRO A 37 8.55 3.64 -4.43
N THR A 38 8.78 2.63 -5.30
CA THR A 38 8.61 2.78 -6.74
C THR A 38 7.20 3.15 -7.18
N GLY A 39 7.10 3.96 -8.21
CA GLY A 39 5.83 4.43 -8.79
C GLY A 39 6.03 5.74 -9.54
N GLY A 40 5.00 6.56 -9.59
CA GLY A 40 5.06 7.86 -10.25
C GLY A 40 3.70 8.36 -10.73
N PRO A 41 3.68 9.49 -11.46
CA PRO A 41 2.44 10.10 -11.95
C PRO A 41 1.71 9.27 -13.01
N GLN A 42 2.36 8.24 -13.55
CA GLN A 42 1.78 7.27 -14.46
C GLN A 42 0.93 6.21 -13.75
N VAL A 43 1.11 6.05 -12.43
CA VAL A 43 0.34 5.08 -11.65
C VAL A 43 -1.00 5.70 -11.28
N ALA A 44 -2.09 5.11 -11.78
CA ALA A 44 -3.42 5.49 -11.37
C ALA A 44 -3.71 4.99 -9.94
N LEU A 45 -4.69 5.59 -9.26
CA LEU A 45 -5.02 5.22 -7.89
C LEU A 45 -5.40 3.74 -7.75
N GLU A 46 -6.16 3.22 -8.71
CA GLU A 46 -6.59 1.81 -8.80
C GLU A 46 -5.43 0.84 -9.03
N ASP A 47 -4.32 1.32 -9.60
CA ASP A 47 -3.08 0.57 -9.83
C ASP A 47 -2.07 0.74 -8.70
N GLY A 48 -2.39 1.62 -7.76
CA GLY A 48 -1.58 1.88 -6.59
C GLY A 48 -1.62 0.76 -5.55
N LEU A 49 -0.66 0.82 -4.64
CA LEU A 49 -0.56 -0.10 -3.50
C LEU A 49 -1.88 -0.19 -2.75
N ARG A 50 -2.31 -1.41 -2.46
CA ARG A 50 -3.52 -1.68 -1.70
C ARG A 50 -3.21 -1.94 -0.24
N GLN A 51 -4.14 -1.55 0.61
CA GLN A 51 -4.07 -1.80 2.04
C GLN A 51 -5.20 -2.73 2.47
N LEU A 52 -4.89 -3.63 3.40
CA LEU A 52 -5.87 -4.45 4.07
C LEU A 52 -6.12 -3.88 5.47
N LEU A 53 -7.32 -3.41 5.69
CA LEU A 53 -7.78 -2.93 7.00
C LEU A 53 -8.69 -3.96 7.64
N HIS A 54 -8.73 -3.97 8.96
CA HIS A 54 -9.67 -4.81 9.68
C HIS A 54 -10.42 -4.01 10.74
N SER A 55 -11.63 -4.47 11.07
CA SER A 55 -12.35 -4.07 12.27
C SER A 55 -12.81 -5.32 13.00
N GLU A 56 -12.93 -5.20 14.32
CA GLU A 56 -13.32 -6.29 15.19
C GLU A 56 -14.54 -5.90 16.02
N ARG A 57 -15.45 -6.86 16.19
CA ARG A 57 -16.59 -6.75 17.07
C ARG A 57 -16.77 -8.02 17.89
N ILE A 58 -16.85 -7.84 19.22
CA ILE A 58 -17.15 -8.94 20.13
C ILE A 58 -18.67 -9.13 20.21
N VAL A 59 -19.09 -10.38 20.12
CA VAL A 59 -20.50 -10.81 20.28
C VAL A 59 -20.58 -12.01 21.22
N HIS A 60 -21.73 -12.15 21.86
CA HIS A 60 -21.97 -13.24 22.82
C HIS A 60 -23.09 -14.15 22.30
N GLY A 61 -22.84 -15.46 22.32
CA GLY A 61 -23.81 -16.47 21.97
C GLY A 61 -24.24 -17.34 23.18
N PRO A 62 -25.36 -18.10 23.06
CA PRO A 62 -26.14 -18.25 21.83
C PRO A 62 -27.01 -17.02 21.53
N SER A 63 -26.88 -16.48 20.32
CA SER A 63 -27.64 -15.31 19.87
C SER A 63 -27.62 -15.20 18.34
N ARG A 64 -28.40 -14.28 17.79
CA ARG A 64 -28.36 -13.97 16.37
C ARG A 64 -27.71 -12.60 16.17
N ALA A 65 -26.50 -12.56 15.67
CA ALA A 65 -25.85 -11.34 15.22
C ALA A 65 -26.57 -10.79 13.98
N ASN A 66 -26.97 -9.53 14.03
CA ASN A 66 -27.61 -8.83 12.90
C ASN A 66 -27.20 -7.36 12.96
N PHE A 67 -26.21 -6.98 12.16
CA PHE A 67 -25.73 -5.60 12.12
C PHE A 67 -25.09 -5.28 10.78
N GLU A 68 -25.08 -3.98 10.48
CA GLU A 68 -24.39 -3.44 9.32
C GLU A 68 -22.88 -3.44 9.52
N LEU A 69 -22.16 -3.84 8.47
CA LEU A 69 -20.70 -3.81 8.45
C LEU A 69 -20.24 -2.42 8.00
N SER A 70 -19.27 -1.89 8.69
CA SER A 70 -18.62 -0.64 8.32
C SER A 70 -17.11 -0.86 8.18
N ALA A 71 -16.55 -0.34 7.11
CA ALA A 71 -15.11 -0.31 6.98
C ALA A 71 -14.51 0.57 8.07
N PRO A 72 -13.36 0.18 8.66
CA PRO A 72 -12.70 1.00 9.65
C PRO A 72 -12.28 2.34 9.04
N ALA A 73 -12.18 3.37 9.87
CA ALA A 73 -11.54 4.61 9.45
C ALA A 73 -10.09 4.31 9.07
N MET A 74 -9.60 4.92 7.98
CA MET A 74 -8.18 4.84 7.68
C MET A 74 -7.40 5.45 8.85
N PRO A 75 -6.45 4.72 9.42
CA PRO A 75 -5.47 5.37 10.24
C PRO A 75 -4.77 6.41 9.36
N VAL A 76 -4.69 7.65 9.80
CA VAL A 76 -3.82 8.65 9.16
C VAL A 76 -2.44 8.00 9.13
N ALA A 77 -1.96 7.66 7.94
CA ALA A 77 -0.68 6.96 7.82
C ALA A 77 0.41 7.91 8.31
N THR A 78 0.84 7.68 9.53
CA THR A 78 2.02 8.29 10.13
C THR A 78 3.26 7.48 9.76
N PHE A 79 3.29 6.90 8.55
CA PHE A 79 4.52 6.32 8.06
C PHE A 79 5.53 7.45 7.91
N GLY A 80 6.53 7.44 8.75
CA GLY A 80 7.59 8.44 8.74
C GLY A 80 7.54 9.48 9.85
N ALA A 81 6.51 9.55 10.69
CA ALA A 81 6.55 10.43 11.86
C ALA A 81 7.69 10.04 12.84
N GLY A 82 8.13 8.78 12.84
CA GLY A 82 9.24 8.33 13.68
C GLY A 82 10.62 8.49 13.04
N ALA A 83 10.81 8.01 11.81
CA ALA A 83 12.13 7.99 11.17
C ALA A 83 12.37 9.16 10.20
N LEU A 84 11.32 9.68 9.54
CA LEU A 84 11.38 10.82 8.64
C LEU A 84 10.90 12.12 9.30
N GLY A 85 10.33 12.08 10.49
CA GLY A 85 10.02 13.28 11.28
C GLY A 85 11.24 14.16 11.55
N MET A 86 12.45 13.60 11.44
CA MET A 86 13.70 14.36 11.46
C MET A 86 13.97 15.14 10.16
N LEU A 87 13.27 14.85 9.06
CA LEU A 87 13.47 15.47 7.75
C LEU A 87 12.40 16.51 7.40
N GLY A 88 11.58 16.91 8.36
CA GLY A 88 10.53 17.89 8.20
C GLY A 88 9.15 17.26 7.90
N ASN A 89 8.10 17.98 8.26
CA ASN A 89 6.70 17.62 8.01
C ASN A 89 6.44 17.51 6.51
N ILE A 90 6.65 16.33 5.95
CA ILE A 90 6.13 15.99 4.64
C ILE A 90 4.69 15.53 4.89
N PRO A 91 3.67 16.31 4.48
CA PRO A 91 2.29 15.84 4.58
C PRO A 91 2.13 14.68 3.61
N MET A 92 2.14 13.46 4.13
CA MET A 92 1.65 12.31 3.38
C MET A 92 0.12 12.43 3.35
N GLN A 93 -0.39 13.07 2.31
CA GLN A 93 -1.83 13.08 2.06
C GLN A 93 -2.23 11.69 1.60
N THR A 94 -2.73 10.89 2.52
CA THR A 94 -3.47 9.69 2.18
C THR A 94 -4.83 10.13 1.64
N PHE A 95 -4.95 10.17 0.33
CA PHE A 95 -6.24 10.33 -0.32
C PHE A 95 -6.96 8.97 -0.25
N VAL A 96 -8.04 8.90 0.50
CA VAL A 96 -8.87 7.69 0.60
C VAL A 96 -10.10 7.87 -0.28
N PRO A 97 -10.16 7.23 -1.45
CA PRO A 97 -11.41 7.12 -2.19
C PRO A 97 -12.38 6.19 -1.45
N ASP A 98 -13.68 6.36 -1.68
CA ASP A 98 -14.74 5.51 -1.11
C ASP A 98 -14.76 4.06 -1.65
N ALA A 99 -13.74 3.65 -2.40
CA ALA A 99 -13.61 2.33 -3.00
C ALA A 99 -13.12 1.28 -1.98
N ARG A 100 -13.95 1.00 -0.97
CA ARG A 100 -13.68 -0.02 0.05
C ARG A 100 -14.39 -1.31 -0.35
N GLU A 101 -13.64 -2.39 -0.45
CA GLU A 101 -14.14 -3.72 -0.78
C GLU A 101 -14.05 -4.63 0.43
N LEU A 102 -15.16 -5.23 0.81
CA LEU A 102 -15.16 -6.27 1.84
C LEU A 102 -14.56 -7.55 1.26
N VAL A 103 -13.41 -7.95 1.78
CA VAL A 103 -12.69 -9.15 1.33
C VAL A 103 -13.20 -10.39 2.05
N ALA A 104 -13.34 -10.31 3.36
CA ALA A 104 -13.80 -11.44 4.16
C ALA A 104 -14.38 -10.98 5.52
N VAL A 105 -15.23 -11.85 6.07
CA VAL A 105 -15.64 -11.81 7.46
C VAL A 105 -15.23 -13.12 8.11
N VAL A 106 -14.52 -13.02 9.21
CA VAL A 106 -14.00 -14.17 9.97
C VAL A 106 -14.56 -14.12 11.38
N ALA A 107 -14.99 -15.27 11.90
CA ALA A 107 -15.39 -15.41 13.29
C ALA A 107 -14.47 -16.41 14.00
N GLY A 108 -14.10 -16.09 15.24
CA GLY A 108 -13.33 -16.98 16.11
C GLY A 108 -13.78 -16.86 17.56
N ARG A 109 -13.82 -17.99 18.28
CA ARG A 109 -14.15 -18.01 19.70
C ARG A 109 -13.01 -17.41 20.52
N VAL A 110 -13.34 -16.47 21.39
CA VAL A 110 -12.38 -15.79 22.26
C VAL A 110 -11.94 -16.70 23.40
N THR A 111 -10.62 -16.84 23.61
CA THR A 111 -10.06 -17.53 24.81
C THR A 111 -9.69 -16.55 25.90
N ASN A 112 -9.18 -15.40 25.52
CA ASN A 112 -8.78 -14.34 26.44
C ASN A 112 -9.09 -13.00 25.80
N ASN A 113 -9.81 -12.15 26.51
CA ASN A 113 -10.18 -10.80 26.13
C ASN A 113 -9.32 -9.77 26.89
N GLU A 114 -8.20 -10.19 27.46
CA GLU A 114 -7.21 -9.28 27.99
C GLU A 114 -6.48 -8.58 26.84
N ARG A 115 -6.90 -7.37 26.58
CA ARG A 115 -6.28 -6.50 25.61
C ARG A 115 -4.93 -6.04 26.15
N SER A 116 -3.85 -6.59 25.60
CA SER A 116 -2.50 -6.17 25.97
C SER A 116 -2.04 -5.07 25.04
N TRP A 117 -1.78 -3.89 25.61
CA TRP A 117 -1.11 -2.84 24.89
C TRP A 117 0.36 -3.25 24.64
N GLN A 118 0.74 -3.30 23.36
CA GLN A 118 2.12 -3.50 22.95
C GLN A 118 2.65 -2.19 22.35
N PRO A 119 3.85 -1.70 22.72
CA PRO A 119 4.38 -0.41 22.27
C PRO A 119 4.47 -0.24 20.74
N TRP A 120 4.51 -1.34 20.01
CA TRP A 120 4.65 -1.39 18.56
C TRP A 120 3.41 -1.94 17.85
N ASN A 121 2.39 -2.28 18.57
CA ASN A 121 1.15 -2.84 18.06
C ASN A 121 -0.01 -1.95 18.50
N PHE A 122 -0.45 -1.08 17.59
CA PHE A 122 -1.54 -0.13 17.84
C PHE A 122 -2.92 -0.80 17.92
N LEU A 123 -2.97 -2.13 17.87
CA LEU A 123 -4.20 -2.89 17.88
C LEU A 123 -4.32 -3.67 19.16
N ASP A 124 -5.41 -3.44 19.87
CA ASP A 124 -5.87 -4.35 20.93
C ASP A 124 -6.11 -5.74 20.31
N GLN A 125 -5.40 -6.74 20.79
CA GLN A 125 -5.52 -8.10 20.26
C GLN A 125 -6.37 -8.97 21.18
N VAL A 126 -7.28 -9.70 20.58
CA VAL A 126 -8.04 -10.73 21.23
C VAL A 126 -7.44 -12.08 20.87
N THR A 127 -7.25 -12.97 21.83
CA THR A 127 -6.76 -14.32 21.59
C THR A 127 -7.93 -15.23 21.21
N LEU A 128 -7.81 -15.91 20.09
CA LEU A 128 -8.83 -16.81 19.56
C LEU A 128 -8.45 -18.29 19.78
N VAL A 129 -9.44 -19.15 19.86
CA VAL A 129 -9.29 -20.61 19.75
C VAL A 129 -9.05 -20.93 18.27
N PRO A 130 -7.87 -21.41 17.86
CA PRO A 130 -7.54 -21.60 16.45
C PRO A 130 -8.54 -22.46 15.69
N GLU A 131 -9.00 -23.57 16.30
CA GLU A 131 -9.91 -24.55 15.70
C GLU A 131 -11.34 -24.01 15.53
N SER A 132 -11.65 -22.88 16.19
CA SER A 132 -12.95 -22.21 16.08
C SER A 132 -13.00 -21.21 14.92
N VAL A 133 -11.85 -20.83 14.38
CA VAL A 133 -11.76 -19.79 13.34
C VAL A 133 -12.40 -20.27 12.05
N ARG A 134 -13.35 -19.52 11.54
CA ARG A 134 -14.08 -19.81 10.31
C ARG A 134 -14.39 -18.56 9.52
N VAL A 135 -14.38 -18.68 8.21
CA VAL A 135 -14.86 -17.65 7.30
C VAL A 135 -16.38 -17.71 7.27
N ILE A 136 -17.02 -16.57 7.47
CA ILE A 136 -18.49 -16.43 7.49
C ILE A 136 -18.94 -15.32 6.50
N THR A 137 -18.18 -15.08 5.47
CA THR A 137 -18.48 -14.04 4.45
C THR A 137 -19.82 -14.32 3.76
N ASP A 138 -20.18 -15.60 3.58
CA ASP A 138 -21.46 -16.04 2.99
C ASP A 138 -22.68 -15.61 3.83
N ALA A 139 -22.48 -15.27 5.11
CA ALA A 139 -23.54 -14.73 5.99
C ALA A 139 -23.77 -13.22 5.80
N VAL A 140 -23.07 -12.58 4.84
CA VAL A 140 -23.20 -11.16 4.54
C VAL A 140 -24.05 -10.96 3.30
N SER A 141 -25.05 -10.12 3.40
CA SER A 141 -25.84 -9.65 2.26
C SER A 141 -26.06 -8.14 2.38
N GLU A 142 -25.92 -7.41 1.30
CA GLU A 142 -26.10 -5.95 1.27
C GLU A 142 -25.38 -5.21 2.41
N ASN A 143 -24.10 -5.59 2.62
CA ASN A 143 -23.25 -5.04 3.68
C ASN A 143 -23.75 -5.29 5.12
N ARG A 144 -24.64 -6.26 5.31
CA ARG A 144 -25.22 -6.65 6.60
C ARG A 144 -24.86 -8.10 6.93
N LEU A 145 -24.27 -8.32 8.09
CA LEU A 145 -24.02 -9.66 8.62
C LEU A 145 -25.26 -10.15 9.37
N VAL A 146 -25.71 -11.37 9.01
CA VAL A 146 -26.72 -12.12 9.77
C VAL A 146 -26.15 -13.50 10.06
N TRP A 147 -25.80 -13.75 11.32
CA TRP A 147 -25.12 -14.98 11.71
C TRP A 147 -25.60 -15.50 13.06
N ASP A 148 -25.87 -16.81 13.15
CA ASP A 148 -26.23 -17.47 14.40
C ASP A 148 -24.96 -17.76 15.21
N VAL A 149 -24.76 -17.00 16.27
CA VAL A 149 -23.58 -17.04 17.13
C VAL A 149 -23.67 -18.25 18.05
N PRO A 150 -22.71 -19.19 17.99
CA PRO A 150 -22.68 -20.32 18.91
C PRO A 150 -22.44 -19.88 20.37
N PRO A 151 -22.70 -20.75 21.36
CA PRO A 151 -22.44 -20.42 22.76
C PRO A 151 -21.00 -19.94 23.00
N GLY A 152 -20.84 -18.93 23.85
CA GLY A 152 -19.56 -18.33 24.21
C GLY A 152 -19.36 -16.93 23.67
N GLU A 153 -18.17 -16.41 23.86
CA GLU A 153 -17.73 -15.10 23.34
C GLU A 153 -17.01 -15.29 22.01
N TRP A 154 -17.36 -14.49 21.02
CA TRP A 154 -16.84 -14.57 19.66
C TRP A 154 -16.37 -13.21 19.17
N ALA A 155 -15.22 -13.18 18.55
CA ALA A 155 -14.76 -12.02 17.77
C ALA A 155 -15.17 -12.20 16.32
N ILE A 156 -15.83 -11.19 15.76
CA ILE A 156 -16.14 -11.07 14.35
C ILE A 156 -15.19 -10.03 13.78
N THR A 157 -14.30 -10.47 12.91
CA THR A 157 -13.31 -9.62 12.24
C THR A 157 -13.70 -9.44 10.78
N THR A 158 -13.86 -8.19 10.36
CA THR A 158 -14.07 -7.84 8.95
C THR A 158 -12.76 -7.39 8.32
N LEU A 159 -12.48 -7.88 7.14
CA LEU A 159 -11.29 -7.55 6.36
C LEU A 159 -11.70 -6.73 5.13
N TRP A 160 -11.15 -5.54 5.01
CA TRP A 160 -11.47 -4.59 3.95
C TRP A 160 -10.23 -4.26 3.15
N GLN A 161 -10.34 -4.32 1.83
CA GLN A 161 -9.30 -3.88 0.91
C GLN A 161 -9.66 -2.52 0.32
N LEU A 162 -8.68 -1.67 0.17
CA LEU A 162 -8.83 -0.37 -0.46
C LEU A 162 -7.52 0.05 -1.14
N PRO A 163 -7.59 0.89 -2.19
CA PRO A 163 -6.41 1.57 -2.68
C PRO A 163 -5.81 2.42 -1.55
N GLY A 164 -4.52 2.25 -1.28
CA GLY A 164 -3.85 2.93 -0.18
C GLY A 164 -3.71 4.43 -0.39
N GLY A 165 -3.73 4.88 -1.66
CA GLY A 165 -3.46 6.27 -2.01
C GLY A 165 -2.08 6.74 -1.56
N GLU A 166 -1.18 5.81 -1.27
CA GLU A 166 0.17 6.13 -0.81
C GLU A 166 0.91 6.89 -1.91
N LEU A 167 1.46 8.03 -1.54
CA LEU A 167 2.25 8.86 -2.43
C LEU A 167 3.73 8.54 -2.27
N ILE A 168 4.48 8.66 -3.35
CA ILE A 168 5.93 8.53 -3.34
C ILE A 168 6.54 9.60 -2.46
N ALA A 169 7.41 9.19 -1.54
CA ALA A 169 8.10 10.07 -0.62
C ALA A 169 9.35 10.70 -1.25
N GLY A 170 9.61 11.97 -0.91
CA GLY A 170 10.86 12.69 -1.21
C GLY A 170 11.04 13.08 -2.67
N GLY A 171 11.76 14.17 -2.93
CA GLY A 171 12.31 14.56 -4.23
C GLY A 171 11.39 14.64 -5.45
N TYR A 172 10.11 14.43 -5.24
CA TYR A 172 9.12 14.32 -6.30
C TYR A 172 8.72 15.72 -6.81
N ALA A 173 9.29 16.09 -7.93
CA ALA A 173 9.01 17.36 -8.59
C ALA A 173 8.10 17.17 -9.82
N HIS A 174 6.83 16.81 -9.60
CA HIS A 174 5.84 16.71 -10.65
C HIS A 174 4.49 17.29 -10.21
N PRO A 175 3.76 18.01 -11.10
CA PRO A 175 2.50 18.67 -10.74
C PRO A 175 1.35 17.70 -10.45
N LYS A 176 1.47 16.42 -10.86
CA LYS A 176 0.50 15.38 -10.57
C LYS A 176 0.97 14.54 -9.37
N PRO A 177 0.07 14.06 -8.51
CA PRO A 177 0.45 13.12 -7.48
C PRO A 177 1.07 11.86 -8.10
N GLY A 178 2.11 11.32 -7.48
CA GLY A 178 2.72 10.06 -7.86
C GLY A 178 2.35 9.00 -6.84
N TYR A 179 1.56 8.01 -7.25
CA TYR A 179 1.20 6.90 -6.38
C TYR A 179 2.28 5.81 -6.40
N VAL A 180 2.45 5.17 -5.25
CA VAL A 180 3.22 3.93 -5.15
C VAL A 180 2.48 2.84 -5.91
N VAL A 181 3.18 2.15 -6.82
CA VAL A 181 2.57 1.04 -7.58
C VAL A 181 2.30 -0.16 -6.67
N ASP A 182 1.24 -0.91 -6.96
CA ASP A 182 1.00 -2.18 -6.28
C ASP A 182 2.06 -3.21 -6.68
N HIS A 183 3.11 -3.31 -5.87
CA HIS A 183 4.24 -4.21 -6.12
C HIS A 183 3.95 -5.68 -5.78
N LEU A 184 2.76 -6.00 -5.26
CA LEU A 184 2.27 -7.36 -5.09
C LEU A 184 1.50 -7.85 -6.32
N ASP A 185 1.15 -6.96 -7.26
CA ASP A 185 0.52 -7.29 -8.53
C ASP A 185 1.55 -7.25 -9.67
N ALA A 186 1.88 -8.43 -10.21
CA ALA A 186 2.89 -8.57 -11.26
C ALA A 186 2.52 -7.83 -12.56
N SER A 187 1.24 -7.66 -12.87
CA SER A 187 0.79 -6.95 -14.07
C SER A 187 1.00 -5.44 -13.94
N ARG A 188 0.71 -4.89 -12.76
CA ARG A 188 0.92 -3.47 -12.46
C ARG A 188 2.40 -3.12 -12.36
N MET A 189 3.19 -3.98 -11.73
CA MET A 189 4.65 -3.83 -11.73
C MET A 189 5.22 -3.86 -13.13
N ARG A 190 4.75 -4.75 -14.00
CA ARG A 190 5.19 -4.81 -15.40
C ARG A 190 4.82 -3.53 -16.14
N ALA A 191 3.58 -3.07 -16.04
CA ALA A 191 3.14 -1.83 -16.67
C ALA A 191 3.96 -0.61 -16.20
N ASN A 192 4.29 -0.55 -14.90
CA ASN A 192 5.16 0.49 -14.36
C ASN A 192 6.58 0.42 -14.94
N GLN A 193 7.15 -0.78 -15.08
CA GLN A 193 8.47 -0.98 -15.67
C GLN A 193 8.48 -0.64 -17.18
N ASP A 194 7.45 -1.07 -17.90
CA ASP A 194 7.30 -0.76 -19.35
C ASP A 194 7.23 0.75 -19.56
N TYR A 195 6.57 1.47 -18.66
CA TYR A 195 6.54 2.93 -18.68
C TYR A 195 7.92 3.54 -18.41
N LEU A 196 8.60 3.10 -17.36
CA LEU A 196 9.91 3.66 -16.94
C LEU A 196 11.01 3.38 -17.98
N PHE A 197 10.89 2.29 -18.73
CA PHE A 197 11.89 1.87 -19.73
C PHE A 197 11.41 2.05 -21.18
N ARG A 198 10.34 2.80 -21.40
CA ARG A 198 9.84 3.08 -22.74
C ARG A 198 10.90 3.72 -23.63
N GLU A 199 10.82 3.51 -24.92
CA GLU A 199 11.79 4.01 -25.91
C GLU A 199 12.07 5.52 -25.78
N ALA A 200 11.04 6.30 -25.46
CA ALA A 200 11.14 7.75 -25.30
C ALA A 200 12.10 8.21 -24.19
N THR A 201 12.48 7.33 -23.25
CA THR A 201 13.49 7.67 -22.22
C THR A 201 14.92 7.66 -22.77
N GLY A 202 15.17 6.98 -23.88
CA GLY A 202 16.50 6.82 -24.46
C GLY A 202 17.48 6.02 -23.60
N LEU A 203 17.01 5.28 -22.59
CA LEU A 203 17.87 4.55 -21.64
C LEU A 203 18.36 3.20 -22.16
N SER A 204 17.66 2.58 -23.09
CA SER A 204 17.98 1.23 -23.56
C SER A 204 19.41 1.04 -24.08
N PRO A 205 20.07 2.01 -24.74
CA PRO A 205 21.47 1.86 -25.20
C PRO A 205 22.50 1.80 -24.06
N TYR A 206 22.08 2.10 -22.83
CA TYR A 206 22.95 2.14 -21.67
C TYR A 206 22.83 0.91 -20.77
N PHE A 207 21.85 0.02 -21.02
CA PHE A 207 21.66 -1.18 -20.23
C PHE A 207 22.89 -2.09 -20.27
N GLY A 208 23.36 -2.50 -19.09
CA GLY A 208 24.55 -3.30 -18.89
C GLY A 208 25.86 -2.50 -18.90
N ASN A 209 25.89 -1.30 -19.54
CA ASN A 209 27.05 -0.41 -19.56
C ASN A 209 26.65 1.03 -19.95
N PRO A 210 26.69 2.02 -19.05
CA PRO A 210 27.08 1.93 -17.64
C PRO A 210 25.90 1.60 -16.71
N LEU A 211 24.66 1.57 -17.19
CA LEU A 211 23.46 1.34 -16.36
C LEU A 211 23.37 -0.12 -15.93
N ARG A 212 23.69 -0.39 -14.65
CA ARG A 212 23.83 -1.75 -14.08
C ARG A 212 22.56 -2.24 -13.40
N ALA A 213 21.88 -1.38 -12.65
CA ALA A 213 20.78 -1.77 -11.80
C ALA A 213 19.77 -0.65 -11.58
N PHE A 214 18.59 -1.06 -11.17
CA PHE A 214 17.54 -0.22 -10.60
C PHE A 214 17.22 -0.72 -9.19
N PHE A 215 16.91 0.18 -8.25
CA PHE A 215 16.58 -0.16 -6.87
C PHE A 215 15.36 0.63 -6.36
#